data_682e9003fbb43797a430cf5f6d1e66f8
#
_entry.id   682e9003fbb43797a430cf5f6d1e66f8
#
_cell.length_a   1.000
_cell.length_b   1.000
_cell.length_c   1.000
_cell.angle_alpha   90.00
_cell.angle_beta   90.00
_cell.angle_gamma   90.00
#
_symmetry.space_group_name_H-M   'P 1'
#
loop_
_entity.id
_entity.type
_entity.pdbx_description
1 polymer ?
#
loop_
_entity_poly.entity_id
_entity_poly.type
_entity_poly.pdbx_seq_one_letter_code
_entity_poly.pdbx_strand_id
1 'polypeptide(L)'
;KNRMEQMRKLPIGIQTFEKLREENYLYVDKTALVYRIASTSVPYFLSRPRRFGKSLLISTFEAYFQGRKDLFEGLAIEKLETEWKEYPVFHLDLNAEKYDSKEALEQVLSRNLSLWEDRWGKDAAEDTIASRFAGVLRRTYEQTGKQAVVLIDEYDKPLLQAILDEPLLE
;
A
#
# COMPACT_ATOMS: atom_id res chain seq x y z
N LYS A 1 8.50 -43.38 3.21
CA LYS A 1 7.29 -42.62 2.83
C LYS A 1 7.77 -41.37 2.09
N ASN A 2 7.71 -41.41 0.76
CA ASN A 2 8.07 -40.32 -0.13
C ASN A 2 7.09 -39.15 0.13
N ARG A 3 7.55 -38.13 0.82
CA ARG A 3 7.01 -36.78 0.64
C ARG A 3 7.51 -36.33 -0.73
N MET A 4 6.68 -36.45 -1.76
CA MET A 4 6.89 -35.66 -2.95
C MET A 4 6.80 -34.21 -2.51
N GLU A 5 7.93 -33.51 -2.42
CA GLU A 5 7.96 -32.07 -2.33
C GLU A 5 7.20 -31.54 -3.52
N GLN A 6 6.01 -31.04 -3.28
CA GLN A 6 5.20 -30.39 -4.29
C GLN A 6 6.00 -29.20 -4.79
N MET A 7 6.60 -29.33 -5.97
CA MET A 7 7.35 -28.23 -6.59
C MET A 7 6.42 -27.02 -6.72
N ARG A 8 6.73 -25.97 -5.97
CA ARG A 8 5.98 -24.71 -6.05
C ARG A 8 6.20 -24.07 -7.40
N LYS A 9 5.14 -23.58 -7.99
CA LYS A 9 5.19 -22.87 -9.27
C LYS A 9 5.93 -21.55 -9.13
N LEU A 10 6.66 -21.16 -10.17
CA LEU A 10 7.27 -19.83 -10.24
C LEU A 10 6.18 -18.77 -10.45
N PRO A 11 6.23 -17.63 -9.76
CA PRO A 11 5.21 -16.59 -9.81
C PRO A 11 5.38 -15.68 -11.04
N ILE A 12 5.41 -16.24 -12.22
CA ILE A 12 5.57 -15.46 -13.45
C ILE A 12 4.34 -14.60 -13.68
N GLY A 13 4.52 -13.27 -13.73
CA GLY A 13 3.45 -12.31 -13.94
C GLY A 13 2.53 -12.09 -12.72
N ILE A 14 2.84 -12.66 -11.56
CA ILE A 14 2.07 -12.43 -10.34
C ILE A 14 2.63 -11.23 -9.59
N GLN A 15 1.80 -10.22 -9.41
CA GLN A 15 2.17 -8.96 -8.77
C GLN A 15 1.49 -8.74 -7.41
N THR A 16 0.58 -9.63 -7.02
CA THR A 16 -0.20 -9.52 -5.79
C THR A 16 0.26 -10.57 -4.79
N PHE A 17 0.68 -10.14 -3.61
CA PHE A 17 1.14 -11.01 -2.53
C PHE A 17 0.06 -12.00 -2.07
N GLU A 18 -1.19 -11.53 -1.93
CA GLU A 18 -2.32 -12.38 -1.58
C GLU A 18 -2.45 -13.57 -2.53
N LYS A 19 -2.50 -13.31 -3.83
CA LYS A 19 -2.60 -14.36 -4.84
C LYS A 19 -1.40 -15.32 -4.80
N LEU A 20 -0.20 -14.77 -4.62
CA LEU A 20 1.02 -15.56 -4.52
C LEU A 20 0.95 -16.54 -3.35
N ARG A 21 0.44 -16.11 -2.20
CA ARG A 21 0.33 -16.93 -1.00
C ARG A 21 -0.84 -17.92 -1.06
N GLU A 22 -2.00 -17.49 -1.50
CA GLU A 22 -3.20 -18.34 -1.59
C GLU A 22 -3.04 -19.49 -2.59
N GLU A 23 -2.39 -19.22 -3.72
CA GLU A 23 -2.13 -20.22 -4.76
C GLU A 23 -0.80 -20.98 -4.56
N ASN A 24 -0.11 -20.76 -3.45
CA ASN A 24 1.11 -21.44 -3.05
C ASN A 24 2.25 -21.39 -4.08
N TYR A 25 2.48 -20.20 -4.65
CA TYR A 25 3.65 -19.97 -5.50
C TYR A 25 4.93 -19.86 -4.70
N LEU A 26 6.07 -20.06 -5.38
CA LEU A 26 7.37 -19.80 -4.78
C LEU A 26 7.52 -18.33 -4.41
N TYR A 27 7.87 -18.05 -3.17
CA TYR A 27 8.08 -16.69 -2.66
C TYR A 27 9.48 -16.53 -2.09
N VAL A 28 10.21 -15.54 -2.58
CA VAL A 28 11.47 -15.12 -1.95
C VAL A 28 11.14 -14.22 -0.76
N ASP A 29 11.30 -14.74 0.44
CA ASP A 29 10.85 -14.10 1.67
C ASP A 29 11.64 -12.82 1.98
N LYS A 30 10.96 -11.69 1.89
CA LYS A 30 11.45 -10.34 2.25
C LYS A 30 10.69 -9.76 3.44
N THR A 31 9.93 -10.57 4.15
CA THR A 31 9.02 -10.08 5.20
C THR A 31 9.74 -9.54 6.43
N ALA A 32 10.96 -9.97 6.70
CA ALA A 32 11.79 -9.34 7.74
C ALA A 32 12.09 -7.87 7.42
N LEU A 33 12.30 -7.54 6.14
CA LEU A 33 12.45 -6.16 5.67
C LEU A 33 11.14 -5.38 5.81
N VAL A 34 10.02 -6.00 5.45
CA VAL A 34 8.67 -5.41 5.62
C VAL A 34 8.43 -5.04 7.08
N TYR A 35 8.68 -5.95 8.00
CA TYR A 35 8.55 -5.69 9.44
C TYR A 35 9.43 -4.51 9.90
N ARG A 36 10.69 -4.50 9.49
CA ARG A 36 11.64 -3.45 9.88
C ARG A 36 11.23 -2.08 9.35
N ILE A 37 10.78 -1.98 8.12
CA ILE A 37 10.28 -0.73 7.52
C ILE A 37 8.98 -0.29 8.21
N ALA A 38 8.04 -1.19 8.38
CA ALA A 38 6.75 -0.91 9.01
C ALA A 38 6.87 -0.49 10.48
N SER A 39 7.94 -0.90 11.16
CA SER A 39 8.19 -0.53 12.56
C SER A 39 8.79 0.88 12.71
N THR A 40 9.14 1.54 11.62
CA THR A 40 9.60 2.93 11.65
C THR A 40 8.41 3.89 11.59
N SER A 41 8.51 5.00 12.31
CA SER A 41 7.47 6.05 12.32
C SER A 41 7.70 7.13 11.25
N VAL A 42 8.64 6.92 10.35
CA VAL A 42 9.00 7.87 9.29
C VAL A 42 8.50 7.40 7.94
N PRO A 43 8.11 8.32 7.05
CA PRO A 43 7.83 7.98 5.66
C PRO A 43 9.04 7.28 5.03
N TYR A 44 8.80 6.16 4.37
CA TYR A 44 9.85 5.38 3.74
C TYR A 44 9.71 5.43 2.22
N PHE A 45 10.79 5.76 1.55
CA PHE A 45 10.85 5.83 0.10
C PHE A 45 11.60 4.64 -0.47
N LEU A 46 10.93 3.82 -1.26
CA LEU A 46 11.53 2.67 -1.93
C LEU A 46 11.62 2.94 -3.43
N SER A 47 12.84 3.14 -3.91
CA SER A 47 13.10 3.26 -5.35
C SER A 47 13.63 1.94 -5.90
N ARG A 48 12.90 1.36 -6.86
CA ARG A 48 13.34 0.18 -7.62
C ARG A 48 12.92 0.30 -9.08
N PRO A 49 13.69 -0.28 -10.02
CA PRO A 49 13.25 -0.38 -11.41
C PRO A 49 11.93 -1.15 -11.53
N ARG A 50 11.09 -0.76 -12.49
CA ARG A 50 9.70 -1.23 -12.67
C ARG A 50 9.48 -2.74 -12.65
N ARG A 51 10.45 -3.57 -13.00
CA ARG A 51 10.30 -5.03 -13.17
C ARG A 51 10.86 -5.85 -12.00
N PHE A 52 11.23 -5.23 -10.88
CA PHE A 52 11.90 -5.91 -9.77
C PHE A 52 11.05 -6.10 -8.53
N GLY A 53 9.79 -6.51 -8.70
CA GLY A 53 8.92 -6.90 -7.58
C GLY A 53 8.40 -5.75 -6.72
N LYS A 54 8.39 -4.52 -7.23
CA LYS A 54 7.90 -3.34 -6.50
C LYS A 54 6.42 -3.44 -6.17
N SER A 55 5.57 -3.80 -7.13
CA SER A 55 4.13 -3.97 -6.91
C SER A 55 3.84 -5.12 -5.95
N LEU A 56 4.61 -6.19 -6.00
CA LEU A 56 4.53 -7.29 -5.05
C LEU A 56 4.87 -6.83 -3.64
N LEU A 57 5.91 -6.02 -3.48
CA LEU A 57 6.30 -5.47 -2.17
C LEU A 57 5.23 -4.53 -1.62
N ILE A 58 4.67 -3.65 -2.42
CA ILE A 58 3.55 -2.77 -2.03
C ILE A 58 2.35 -3.59 -1.56
N SER A 59 1.95 -4.62 -2.30
CA SER A 59 0.84 -5.50 -1.90
C SER A 59 1.16 -6.31 -0.64
N THR A 60 2.43 -6.63 -0.39
CA THR A 60 2.88 -7.27 0.84
C THR A 60 2.70 -6.33 2.04
N PHE A 61 3.07 -5.06 1.91
CA PHE A 61 2.80 -4.04 2.93
C PHE A 61 1.30 -3.87 3.18
N GLU A 62 0.51 -3.83 2.13
CA GLU A 62 -0.95 -3.73 2.26
C GLU A 62 -1.52 -4.88 3.09
N ALA A 63 -1.17 -6.12 2.77
CA ALA A 63 -1.58 -7.30 3.53
C ALA A 63 -1.12 -7.25 4.99
N TYR A 64 0.11 -6.80 5.24
CA TYR A 64 0.65 -6.64 6.59
C TYR A 64 -0.16 -5.63 7.41
N PHE A 65 -0.41 -4.44 6.86
CA PHE A 65 -1.16 -3.40 7.55
C PHE A 65 -2.65 -3.69 7.66
N GLN A 66 -3.18 -4.60 6.84
CA GLN A 66 -4.54 -5.13 6.99
C GLN A 66 -4.64 -6.22 8.06
N GLY A 67 -3.55 -6.59 8.70
CA GLY A 67 -3.52 -7.63 9.73
C GLY A 67 -3.73 -9.05 9.20
N ARG A 68 -3.48 -9.30 7.92
CA ARG A 68 -3.68 -10.59 7.25
C ARG A 68 -2.60 -11.60 7.65
N LYS A 69 -2.58 -11.99 8.92
CA LYS A 69 -1.66 -12.99 9.48
C LYS A 69 -1.64 -14.30 8.68
N ASP A 70 -2.80 -14.72 8.19
CA ASP A 70 -2.98 -15.92 7.38
C ASP A 70 -2.05 -15.99 6.16
N LEU A 71 -1.75 -14.84 5.54
CA LEU A 71 -0.89 -14.77 4.36
C LEU A 71 0.61 -14.86 4.70
N PHE A 72 0.98 -14.65 5.94
CA PHE A 72 2.37 -14.61 6.40
C PHE A 72 2.82 -15.88 7.11
N GLU A 73 1.98 -16.88 7.18
CA GLU A 73 2.28 -18.15 7.82
C GLU A 73 3.52 -18.81 7.21
N GLY A 74 4.46 -19.21 8.05
CA GLY A 74 5.72 -19.82 7.64
C GLY A 74 6.79 -18.85 7.12
N LEU A 75 6.53 -17.54 7.12
CA LEU A 75 7.49 -16.52 6.70
C LEU A 75 8.23 -15.92 7.90
N ALA A 76 9.35 -15.25 7.64
CA ALA A 76 10.22 -14.71 8.69
C ALA A 76 9.48 -13.75 9.64
N ILE A 77 8.55 -12.95 9.13
CA ILE A 77 7.79 -11.98 9.91
C ILE A 77 6.88 -12.63 10.98
N GLU A 78 6.48 -13.87 10.78
CA GLU A 78 5.62 -14.59 11.74
C GLU A 78 6.25 -14.66 13.13
N LYS A 79 7.58 -14.73 13.19
CA LYS A 79 8.35 -14.76 14.45
C LYS A 79 8.64 -13.37 15.03
N LEU A 80 8.49 -12.33 14.21
CA LEU A 80 8.83 -10.96 14.58
C LEU A 80 7.60 -10.17 15.02
N GLU A 81 6.47 -10.35 14.30
CA GLU A 81 5.22 -9.66 14.59
C GLU A 81 4.35 -10.50 15.54
N THR A 82 3.94 -9.90 16.62
CA THR A 82 3.12 -10.57 17.64
C THR A 82 1.70 -10.04 17.73
N GLU A 83 1.45 -8.82 17.26
CA GLU A 83 0.17 -8.13 17.49
C GLU A 83 -0.78 -8.19 16.29
N TRP A 84 -0.27 -8.16 15.07
CA TRP A 84 -1.05 -8.21 13.83
C TRP A 84 -2.23 -7.23 13.80
N LYS A 85 -1.96 -5.97 14.11
CA LYS A 85 -2.96 -4.91 14.11
C LYS A 85 -3.47 -4.61 12.71
N GLU A 86 -4.76 -4.33 12.62
CA GLU A 86 -5.38 -3.86 11.39
C GLU A 86 -5.37 -2.33 11.34
N TYR A 87 -4.83 -1.77 10.27
CA TYR A 87 -4.81 -0.34 10.00
C TYR A 87 -5.64 -0.01 8.75
N PRO A 88 -6.28 1.16 8.69
CA PRO A 88 -6.87 1.64 7.44
C PRO A 88 -5.76 1.91 6.43
N VAL A 89 -5.85 1.27 5.26
CA VAL A 89 -4.85 1.37 4.19
C VAL A 89 -5.45 2.07 2.98
N PHE A 90 -4.76 3.09 2.51
CA PHE A 90 -5.06 3.78 1.26
C PHE A 90 -3.98 3.44 0.24
N HIS A 91 -4.31 2.64 -0.74
CA HIS A 91 -3.40 2.27 -1.82
C HIS A 91 -3.69 3.13 -3.05
N LEU A 92 -2.72 3.94 -3.43
CA LEU A 92 -2.76 4.77 -4.61
C LEU A 92 -1.84 4.18 -5.69
N ASP A 93 -2.42 3.55 -6.69
CA ASP A 93 -1.71 3.01 -7.84
C ASP A 93 -1.71 4.03 -8.98
N LEU A 94 -0.62 4.77 -9.12
CA LEU A 94 -0.44 5.74 -10.20
C LEU A 94 0.05 5.10 -11.50
N ASN A 95 0.27 3.79 -11.50
CA ASN A 95 0.72 3.02 -12.65
C ASN A 95 -0.45 2.54 -13.54
N ALA A 96 -1.65 2.43 -12.96
CA ALA A 96 -2.83 1.92 -13.64
C ALA A 96 -3.32 2.82 -14.79
N GLU A 97 -3.00 4.11 -14.73
CA GLU A 97 -3.39 5.08 -15.74
C GLU A 97 -2.19 5.92 -16.20
N LYS A 98 -2.15 6.24 -17.47
CA LYS A 98 -1.18 7.20 -18.01
C LYS A 98 -1.63 8.61 -17.66
N TYR A 99 -0.74 9.39 -17.09
CA TYR A 99 -0.93 10.82 -16.91
C TYR A 99 0.28 11.55 -17.51
N ASP A 100 0.03 12.60 -18.26
CA ASP A 100 1.04 13.41 -18.97
C ASP A 100 1.06 14.85 -18.48
N SER A 101 0.19 15.20 -17.56
CA SER A 101 0.04 16.55 -17.04
C SER A 101 -0.39 16.54 -15.56
N LYS A 102 -0.23 17.71 -14.92
CA LYS A 102 -0.74 17.94 -13.56
C LYS A 102 -2.25 17.71 -13.49
N GLU A 103 -3.00 18.19 -14.47
CA GLU A 103 -4.46 18.08 -14.53
C GLU A 103 -4.91 16.62 -14.67
N ALA A 104 -4.20 15.82 -15.45
CA ALA A 104 -4.47 14.38 -15.59
C ALA A 104 -4.22 13.64 -14.28
N LEU A 105 -3.14 13.95 -13.57
CA LEU A 105 -2.85 13.38 -12.25
C LEU A 105 -3.90 13.81 -11.21
N GLU A 106 -4.32 15.07 -11.19
CA GLU A 106 -5.39 15.54 -10.32
C GLU A 106 -6.70 14.78 -10.53
N GLN A 107 -7.04 14.42 -11.76
CA GLN A 107 -8.21 13.60 -12.05
C GLN A 107 -8.09 12.18 -11.49
N VAL A 108 -6.91 11.57 -11.61
CA VAL A 108 -6.63 10.23 -11.02
C VAL A 108 -6.77 10.29 -9.50
N LEU A 109 -6.18 11.27 -8.87
CA LEU A 109 -6.27 11.49 -7.43
C LEU A 109 -7.70 11.76 -6.98
N SER A 110 -8.43 12.59 -7.72
CA SER A 110 -9.84 12.92 -7.41
C SER A 110 -10.74 11.69 -7.46
N ARG A 111 -10.55 10.80 -8.44
CA ARG A 111 -11.31 9.55 -8.51
C ARG A 111 -11.03 8.62 -7.34
N ASN A 112 -9.78 8.46 -6.96
CA ASN A 112 -9.43 7.68 -5.77
C ASN A 112 -9.99 8.30 -4.50
N LEU A 113 -9.90 9.62 -4.35
CA LEU A 113 -10.48 10.34 -3.22
C LEU A 113 -12.00 10.16 -3.15
N SER A 114 -12.70 10.18 -4.28
CA SER A 114 -14.15 9.96 -4.29
C SER A 114 -14.52 8.58 -3.73
N LEU A 115 -13.78 7.53 -4.07
CA LEU A 115 -13.99 6.19 -3.52
C LEU A 115 -13.73 6.16 -2.00
N TRP A 116 -12.68 6.82 -1.55
CA TRP A 116 -12.36 6.89 -0.11
C TRP A 116 -13.37 7.75 0.67
N GLU A 117 -13.83 8.83 0.06
CA GLU A 117 -14.90 9.67 0.62
C GLU A 117 -16.22 8.93 0.75
N ASP A 118 -16.55 8.05 -0.18
CA ASP A 118 -17.74 7.19 -0.08
C ASP A 118 -17.66 6.29 1.17
N ARG A 119 -16.48 5.85 1.53
CA ARG A 119 -16.25 4.99 2.70
C ARG A 119 -16.13 5.76 4.01
N TRP A 120 -15.41 6.89 4.00
CA TRP A 120 -14.99 7.60 5.21
C TRP A 120 -15.68 8.93 5.43
N GLY A 121 -16.42 9.40 4.46
CA GLY A 121 -17.14 10.66 4.52
C GLY A 121 -16.47 11.78 3.74
N LYS A 122 -17.25 12.84 3.53
CA LYS A 122 -16.88 14.02 2.74
C LYS A 122 -17.37 15.28 3.45
N ASP A 123 -16.62 16.36 3.32
CA ASP A 123 -17.03 17.70 3.74
C ASP A 123 -17.03 18.63 2.52
N ALA A 124 -18.12 19.36 2.33
CA ALA A 124 -18.26 20.31 1.20
C ALA A 124 -17.25 21.47 1.25
N ALA A 125 -16.67 21.76 2.41
CA ALA A 125 -15.62 22.77 2.55
C ALA A 125 -14.26 22.31 2.02
N GLU A 126 -14.09 21.02 1.81
CA GLU A 126 -12.88 20.40 1.23
C GLU A 126 -12.96 20.49 -0.30
N ASP A 127 -12.41 21.55 -0.87
CA ASP A 127 -12.55 21.91 -2.28
C ASP A 127 -11.28 21.66 -3.11
N THR A 128 -10.15 21.35 -2.47
CA THR A 128 -8.89 20.99 -3.15
C THR A 128 -8.55 19.53 -2.96
N ILE A 129 -7.68 18.98 -3.82
CA ILE A 129 -7.17 17.61 -3.66
C ILE A 129 -6.49 17.45 -2.29
N ALA A 130 -5.65 18.40 -1.90
CA ALA A 130 -4.96 18.37 -0.62
C ALA A 130 -5.93 18.40 0.57
N SER A 131 -6.92 19.29 0.56
CA SER A 131 -7.91 19.38 1.65
C SER A 131 -8.82 18.14 1.72
N ARG A 132 -9.19 17.57 0.61
CA ARG A 132 -9.96 16.32 0.54
C ARG A 132 -9.17 15.16 1.12
N PHE A 133 -7.90 15.05 0.74
CA PHE A 133 -7.01 14.00 1.23
C PHE A 133 -6.79 14.10 2.74
N ALA A 134 -6.46 15.29 3.24
CA ALA A 134 -6.33 15.55 4.67
C ALA A 134 -7.62 15.24 5.44
N GLY A 135 -8.77 15.60 4.90
CA GLY A 135 -10.07 15.31 5.49
C GLY A 135 -10.38 13.82 5.59
N VAL A 136 -10.08 13.06 4.56
CA VAL A 136 -10.24 11.60 4.57
C VAL A 136 -9.35 10.97 5.65
N LEU A 137 -8.07 11.34 5.72
CA LEU A 137 -7.15 10.82 6.75
C LEU A 137 -7.61 11.16 8.15
N ARG A 138 -8.06 12.40 8.39
CA ARG A 138 -8.59 12.82 9.69
C ARG A 138 -9.82 12.01 10.09
N ARG A 139 -10.81 11.88 9.23
CA ARG A 139 -12.04 11.11 9.51
C ARG A 139 -11.77 9.65 9.75
N THR A 140 -10.82 9.08 9.01
CA THR A 140 -10.37 7.71 9.23
C THR A 140 -9.80 7.53 10.63
N TYR A 141 -8.96 8.44 11.09
CA TYR A 141 -8.43 8.42 12.44
C TYR A 141 -9.55 8.62 13.50
N GLU A 142 -10.45 9.54 13.29
CA GLU A 142 -11.57 9.81 14.21
C GLU A 142 -12.49 8.58 14.36
N GLN A 143 -12.71 7.84 13.27
CA GLN A 143 -13.60 6.67 13.26
C GLN A 143 -12.94 5.39 13.75
N THR A 144 -11.64 5.22 13.54
CA THR A 144 -10.91 3.98 13.87
C THR A 144 -10.02 4.10 15.09
N GLY A 145 -9.61 5.30 15.47
CA GLY A 145 -8.58 5.54 16.49
C GLY A 145 -7.17 5.14 16.05
N LYS A 146 -6.99 4.81 14.77
CA LYS A 146 -5.72 4.34 14.20
C LYS A 146 -5.25 5.27 13.09
N GLN A 147 -3.93 5.44 12.99
CA GLN A 147 -3.34 6.18 11.88
C GLN A 147 -3.57 5.45 10.56
N ALA A 148 -3.90 6.21 9.52
CA ALA A 148 -3.99 5.70 8.17
C ALA A 148 -2.59 5.38 7.63
N VAL A 149 -2.51 4.31 6.84
CA VAL A 149 -1.32 3.95 6.07
C VAL A 149 -1.57 4.29 4.61
N VAL A 150 -0.69 5.05 4.01
CA VAL A 150 -0.77 5.43 2.60
C VAL A 150 0.35 4.75 1.84
N LEU A 151 -0.02 3.95 0.85
CA LEU A 151 0.89 3.24 -0.03
C LEU A 151 0.75 3.82 -1.44
N ILE A 152 1.83 4.33 -1.99
CA ILE A 152 1.82 4.95 -3.32
C ILE A 152 2.77 4.17 -4.23
N ASP A 153 2.23 3.65 -5.32
CA ASP A 153 2.99 2.98 -6.37
C ASP A 153 3.18 3.92 -7.56
N GLU A 154 4.36 3.89 -8.18
CA GLU A 154 4.75 4.76 -9.30
C GLU A 154 4.69 6.26 -8.97
N TYR A 155 5.42 6.63 -7.94
CA TYR A 155 5.47 7.97 -7.38
C TYR A 155 6.32 8.94 -8.20
N ASP A 156 5.68 9.98 -8.73
CA ASP A 156 6.35 11.17 -9.27
C ASP A 156 6.38 12.25 -8.17
N LYS A 157 7.49 12.34 -7.45
CA LYS A 157 7.62 13.22 -6.29
C LYS A 157 7.35 14.70 -6.61
N PRO A 158 7.99 15.34 -7.61
CA PRO A 158 7.77 16.74 -7.90
C PRO A 158 6.33 17.07 -8.25
N LEU A 159 5.69 16.23 -9.07
CA LEU A 159 4.33 16.47 -9.53
C LEU A 159 3.32 16.27 -8.40
N LEU A 160 3.47 15.23 -7.61
CA LEU A 160 2.60 14.94 -6.49
C LEU A 160 2.72 15.99 -5.38
N GLN A 161 3.92 16.46 -5.08
CA GLN A 161 4.14 17.57 -4.14
C GLN A 161 3.48 18.86 -4.59
N ALA A 162 3.54 19.17 -5.89
CA ALA A 162 2.86 20.34 -6.44
C ALA A 162 1.33 20.32 -6.26
N ILE A 163 0.73 19.13 -6.18
CA ILE A 163 -0.71 18.96 -6.01
C ILE A 163 -1.10 18.92 -4.51
N LEU A 164 -0.30 18.28 -3.67
CA LEU A 164 -0.64 18.01 -2.28
C LEU A 164 -0.14 19.07 -1.30
N ASP A 165 0.59 20.10 -1.75
CA ASP A 165 1.22 21.08 -0.86
C ASP A 165 2.00 20.43 0.31
N GLU A 166 3.27 20.44 0.23
CA GLU A 166 4.33 19.80 1.03
C GLU A 166 4.09 19.18 2.43
N PRO A 167 3.24 19.69 3.33
CA PRO A 167 3.19 19.16 4.71
C PRO A 167 2.73 17.72 4.85
N LEU A 168 2.19 17.12 3.80
CA LEU A 168 1.67 15.75 3.82
C LEU A 168 2.70 14.71 3.36
N LEU A 169 3.85 15.16 2.85
CA LEU A 169 4.85 14.28 2.24
C LEU A 169 6.25 14.33 2.91
N GLU A 170 6.41 15.16 3.94
CA GLU A 170 7.63 15.19 4.77
C GLU A 170 7.62 14.22 5.94
#